data_b5ac0a80df797e7dba2911bf4e6cfb03
#
_entry.id   b5ac0a80df797e7dba2911bf4e6cfb03
#
_cell.length_a   1.000
_cell.length_b   1.000
_cell.length_c   1.000
_cell.angle_alpha   90.00
_cell.angle_beta   90.00
_cell.angle_gamma   90.00
#
_symmetry.space_group_name_H-M   'P 1'
#
loop_
_entity.id
_entity.type
_entity.pdbx_description
1 polymer ?
#
loop_
_entity_poly.entity_id
_entity_poly.type
_entity_poly.pdbx_seq_one_letter_code
_entity_poly.pdbx_strand_id
1 'polypeptide(L)'
;MQHSEVVRTPSASPFTIRTGTFNIKTFHLLMMKTTLTIVALALATSVSAQENPLWMRHCAISPDGSTVAFTYKGDIYSVPATGGTARQLTTNAAHDTHPVWSPDSKQLAFCSNREGSMDIYVMQREGGTPRRITTNSGNETPIAFKDNNTVLYTTSIMPTAQSIIFANRMLPQVYEVGTNGSRPHLFS
;
A
#
# COMPACT_ATOMS: atom_id res chain seq x y z
N MET A 1 -74.12 71.75 -15.32
CA MET A 1 -73.01 71.43 -16.23
C MET A 1 -72.30 70.24 -15.65
N GLN A 2 -72.59 69.05 -16.16
CA GLN A 2 -71.88 67.80 -15.78
C GLN A 2 -71.07 67.35 -16.97
N HIS A 3 -69.75 67.22 -16.76
CA HIS A 3 -68.85 66.67 -17.71
C HIS A 3 -68.82 65.11 -17.40
N SER A 4 -69.25 64.31 -18.35
CA SER A 4 -69.14 62.87 -18.32
C SER A 4 -67.79 62.48 -18.93
N GLU A 5 -66.92 61.90 -18.09
CA GLU A 5 -65.62 61.44 -18.51
C GLU A 5 -65.78 59.94 -19.01
N VAL A 6 -65.47 59.75 -20.30
CA VAL A 6 -65.51 58.41 -20.95
C VAL A 6 -64.20 57.65 -20.63
N VAL A 7 -64.29 56.69 -19.71
CA VAL A 7 -63.19 55.76 -19.45
C VAL A 7 -63.13 54.73 -20.59
N ARG A 8 -62.05 54.79 -21.35
CA ARG A 8 -61.72 53.76 -22.37
C ARG A 8 -61.03 52.60 -21.70
N THR A 9 -61.68 51.42 -21.75
CA THR A 9 -61.07 50.15 -21.39
C THR A 9 -60.10 49.68 -22.50
N PRO A 10 -58.91 49.17 -22.17
CA PRO A 10 -57.99 48.64 -23.17
C PRO A 10 -58.50 47.30 -23.71
N SER A 11 -58.58 47.22 -25.03
CA SER A 11 -58.94 46.05 -25.80
C SER A 11 -57.86 44.95 -25.56
N ALA A 12 -58.26 43.83 -24.92
CA ALA A 12 -57.46 42.66 -24.80
C ALA A 12 -57.38 41.95 -26.19
N SER A 13 -56.20 41.95 -26.76
CA SER A 13 -55.91 41.13 -27.94
C SER A 13 -55.94 39.64 -27.56
N PRO A 14 -56.56 38.74 -28.32
CA PRO A 14 -56.60 37.32 -28.01
C PRO A 14 -55.17 36.72 -28.14
N PHE A 15 -54.71 36.17 -27.03
CA PHE A 15 -53.46 35.38 -26.97
C PHE A 15 -53.68 34.04 -27.69
N THR A 16 -53.10 33.90 -28.89
CA THR A 16 -53.17 32.65 -29.66
C THR A 16 -52.06 31.71 -29.22
N ILE A 17 -52.43 30.67 -28.49
CA ILE A 17 -51.49 29.58 -28.15
C ILE A 17 -51.29 28.75 -29.43
N ARG A 18 -50.12 28.86 -30.03
CA ARG A 18 -49.69 27.94 -31.09
C ARG A 18 -49.42 26.59 -30.46
N THR A 19 -50.29 25.62 -30.61
CA THR A 19 -50.07 24.23 -30.31
C THR A 19 -49.07 23.66 -31.33
N GLY A 20 -47.77 23.71 -30.97
CA GLY A 20 -46.75 22.99 -31.72
C GLY A 20 -47.04 21.50 -31.59
N THR A 21 -47.21 20.80 -32.70
CA THR A 21 -47.30 19.34 -32.73
C THR A 21 -46.00 18.75 -32.16
N PHE A 22 -46.10 18.22 -30.93
CA PHE A 22 -45.01 17.57 -30.26
C PHE A 22 -44.70 16.24 -30.97
N ASN A 23 -43.58 16.21 -31.73
CA ASN A 23 -43.20 15.02 -32.48
C ASN A 23 -42.48 14.02 -31.56
N ILE A 24 -43.21 13.03 -31.08
CA ILE A 24 -42.72 11.97 -30.18
C ILE A 24 -41.50 11.26 -30.74
N LYS A 25 -41.36 11.11 -32.05
CA LYS A 25 -40.18 10.51 -32.69
C LYS A 25 -38.93 11.34 -32.50
N THR A 26 -39.04 12.68 -32.58
CA THR A 26 -37.90 13.59 -32.35
C THR A 26 -37.48 13.59 -30.88
N PHE A 27 -38.46 13.48 -29.97
CA PHE A 27 -38.14 13.40 -28.53
C PHE A 27 -37.46 12.08 -28.18
N HIS A 28 -37.92 10.94 -28.71
CA HIS A 28 -37.24 9.65 -28.52
C HIS A 28 -35.78 9.66 -29.05
N LEU A 29 -35.60 10.23 -30.25
CA LEU A 29 -34.24 10.32 -30.83
C LEU A 29 -33.31 11.21 -30.02
N LEU A 30 -33.82 12.33 -29.46
CA LEU A 30 -33.07 13.21 -28.60
C LEU A 30 -32.71 12.53 -27.26
N MET A 31 -33.67 11.83 -26.64
CA MET A 31 -33.44 11.06 -25.42
C MET A 31 -32.42 9.91 -25.60
N MET A 32 -32.50 9.18 -26.72
CA MET A 32 -31.54 8.14 -27.06
C MET A 32 -30.13 8.69 -27.22
N LYS A 33 -29.97 9.85 -27.86
CA LYS A 33 -28.63 10.50 -28.00
C LYS A 33 -28.07 10.97 -26.67
N THR A 34 -28.89 11.53 -25.79
CA THR A 34 -28.44 11.99 -24.47
C THR A 34 -28.07 10.84 -23.54
N THR A 35 -28.86 9.72 -23.56
CA THR A 35 -28.51 8.52 -22.77
C THR A 35 -27.21 7.87 -23.26
N LEU A 36 -27.01 7.76 -24.58
CA LEU A 36 -25.78 7.21 -25.16
C LEU A 36 -24.55 8.06 -24.79
N THR A 37 -24.69 9.39 -24.77
CA THR A 37 -23.61 10.30 -24.38
C THR A 37 -23.25 10.17 -22.90
N ILE A 38 -24.26 10.01 -22.02
CA ILE A 38 -24.05 9.83 -20.58
C ILE A 38 -23.38 8.48 -20.29
N VAL A 39 -23.78 7.41 -20.97
CA VAL A 39 -23.15 6.09 -20.84
C VAL A 39 -21.69 6.12 -21.35
N ALA A 40 -21.43 6.77 -22.46
CA ALA A 40 -20.06 6.92 -22.97
C ALA A 40 -19.16 7.74 -22.03
N LEU A 41 -19.69 8.79 -21.40
CA LEU A 41 -18.95 9.61 -20.43
C LEU A 41 -18.70 8.84 -19.13
N ALA A 42 -19.64 8.00 -18.66
CA ALA A 42 -19.47 7.15 -17.49
C ALA A 42 -18.43 6.04 -17.71
N LEU A 43 -18.30 5.50 -18.91
CA LEU A 43 -17.26 4.53 -19.27
C LEU A 43 -15.87 5.16 -19.39
N ALA A 44 -15.77 6.45 -19.71
CA ALA A 44 -14.48 7.13 -19.83
C ALA A 44 -13.83 7.47 -18.45
N THR A 45 -14.59 7.46 -17.37
CA THR A 45 -14.06 7.79 -16.02
C THR A 45 -13.45 6.61 -15.26
N SER A 46 -13.49 5.40 -15.82
CA SER A 46 -12.90 4.20 -15.22
C SER A 46 -11.43 3.95 -15.62
N VAL A 47 -10.72 4.93 -16.18
CA VAL A 47 -9.27 4.89 -16.25
C VAL A 47 -8.75 5.12 -14.85
N SER A 48 -8.66 4.04 -14.08
CA SER A 48 -7.89 4.01 -12.83
C SER A 48 -6.47 4.41 -13.20
N ALA A 49 -6.03 5.57 -12.73
CA ALA A 49 -4.62 5.95 -12.80
C ALA A 49 -3.87 4.88 -12.02
N GLN A 50 -3.19 3.99 -12.72
CA GLN A 50 -2.29 3.03 -12.10
C GLN A 50 -1.12 3.87 -11.59
N GLU A 51 -1.17 4.23 -10.30
CA GLU A 51 -0.01 4.80 -9.64
C GLU A 51 1.10 3.74 -9.68
N ASN A 52 2.09 3.95 -10.53
CA ASN A 52 3.32 3.16 -10.47
C ASN A 52 4.00 3.49 -9.15
N PRO A 53 4.11 2.55 -8.21
CA PRO A 53 4.78 2.81 -6.94
C PRO A 53 6.28 3.00 -7.20
N LEU A 54 6.70 4.27 -7.33
CA LEU A 54 8.10 4.65 -7.29
C LEU A 54 8.61 4.37 -5.87
N TRP A 55 9.79 3.74 -5.71
CA TRP A 55 10.41 3.50 -4.40
C TRP A 55 10.09 2.16 -3.70
N MET A 56 9.71 1.12 -4.42
CA MET A 56 9.77 -0.24 -3.88
C MET A 56 11.24 -0.62 -3.65
N ARG A 57 11.55 -1.13 -2.45
CA ARG A 57 12.90 -1.53 -2.05
C ARG A 57 12.87 -2.92 -1.42
N HIS A 58 14.03 -3.58 -1.39
CA HIS A 58 14.24 -4.85 -0.68
C HIS A 58 13.17 -5.89 -1.04
N CYS A 59 12.98 -6.12 -2.35
CA CYS A 59 12.03 -7.11 -2.82
C CYS A 59 12.54 -8.53 -2.56
N ALA A 60 11.68 -9.38 -2.04
CA ALA A 60 11.95 -10.79 -1.79
C ALA A 60 10.78 -11.66 -2.28
N ILE A 61 11.08 -12.62 -3.16
CA ILE A 61 10.07 -13.59 -3.60
C ILE A 61 10.01 -14.76 -2.60
N SER A 62 8.80 -15.22 -2.30
CA SER A 62 8.60 -16.40 -1.46
C SER A 62 9.17 -17.65 -2.13
N PRO A 63 9.74 -18.63 -1.38
CA PRO A 63 10.29 -19.86 -1.94
C PRO A 63 9.30 -20.66 -2.80
N ASP A 64 8.00 -20.58 -2.52
CA ASP A 64 6.93 -21.19 -3.33
C ASP A 64 6.65 -20.42 -4.65
N GLY A 65 7.32 -19.29 -4.87
CA GLY A 65 7.18 -18.46 -6.08
C GLY A 65 5.86 -17.69 -6.18
N SER A 66 5.00 -17.75 -5.18
CA SER A 66 3.62 -17.22 -5.29
C SER A 66 3.46 -15.76 -4.87
N THR A 67 4.37 -15.23 -4.05
CA THR A 67 4.22 -13.91 -3.42
C THR A 67 5.54 -13.15 -3.39
N VAL A 68 5.49 -11.87 -3.67
CA VAL A 68 6.62 -10.94 -3.49
C VAL A 68 6.35 -10.05 -2.28
N ALA A 69 7.28 -10.03 -1.32
CA ALA A 69 7.31 -9.05 -0.24
C ALA A 69 8.27 -7.93 -0.59
N PHE A 70 7.97 -6.69 -0.18
CA PHE A 70 8.81 -5.53 -0.45
C PHE A 70 8.57 -4.43 0.58
N THR A 71 9.53 -3.51 0.68
CA THR A 71 9.41 -2.28 1.48
C THR A 71 8.87 -1.14 0.63
N TYR A 72 7.84 -0.46 1.11
CA TYR A 72 7.30 0.75 0.50
C TYR A 72 6.87 1.76 1.57
N LYS A 73 7.37 3.00 1.48
CA LYS A 73 7.09 4.10 2.43
C LYS A 73 7.34 3.74 3.91
N GLY A 74 8.28 2.85 4.18
CA GLY A 74 8.63 2.46 5.56
C GLY A 74 7.87 1.26 6.11
N ASP A 75 6.98 0.66 5.32
CA ASP A 75 6.23 -0.54 5.70
C ASP A 75 6.52 -1.72 4.78
N ILE A 76 6.24 -2.93 5.27
CA ILE A 76 6.30 -4.16 4.48
C ILE A 76 4.95 -4.39 3.80
N TYR A 77 5.02 -4.66 2.52
CA TYR A 77 3.88 -5.02 1.65
C TYR A 77 4.09 -6.39 1.02
N SER A 78 3.02 -7.02 0.63
CA SER A 78 3.03 -8.24 -0.19
C SER A 78 2.11 -8.10 -1.39
N VAL A 79 2.50 -8.76 -2.51
CA VAL A 79 1.71 -8.82 -3.74
C VAL A 79 1.84 -10.21 -4.36
N PRO A 80 0.81 -10.78 -5.01
CA PRO A 80 0.96 -12.01 -5.77
C PRO A 80 2.05 -11.86 -6.84
N ALA A 81 2.88 -12.87 -7.06
CA ALA A 81 3.94 -12.84 -8.08
C ALA A 81 3.39 -12.67 -9.51
N THR A 82 2.12 -13.03 -9.72
CA THR A 82 1.38 -12.80 -10.97
C THR A 82 0.89 -11.36 -11.15
N GLY A 83 1.18 -10.49 -10.18
CA GLY A 83 0.66 -9.12 -10.12
C GLY A 83 -0.69 -8.99 -9.41
N GLY A 84 -1.19 -7.77 -9.30
CA GLY A 84 -2.44 -7.47 -8.63
C GLY A 84 -2.30 -6.38 -7.56
N THR A 85 -3.23 -6.36 -6.61
CA THR A 85 -3.24 -5.37 -5.52
C THR A 85 -2.25 -5.75 -4.43
N ALA A 86 -1.34 -4.84 -4.09
CA ALA A 86 -0.45 -5.02 -2.95
C ALA A 86 -1.20 -4.85 -1.63
N ARG A 87 -0.90 -5.72 -0.66
CA ARG A 87 -1.44 -5.67 0.69
C ARG A 87 -0.36 -5.20 1.66
N GLN A 88 -0.68 -4.20 2.48
CA GLN A 88 0.17 -3.76 3.57
C GLN A 88 0.17 -4.79 4.70
N LEU A 89 1.34 -5.21 5.15
CA LEU A 89 1.51 -6.20 6.23
C LEU A 89 1.86 -5.54 7.57
N THR A 90 2.56 -4.39 7.54
CA THR A 90 2.90 -3.61 8.74
C THR A 90 2.30 -2.21 8.66
N THR A 91 1.92 -1.63 9.82
CA THR A 91 1.23 -0.33 9.92
C THR A 91 1.79 0.51 11.07
N ASN A 92 2.93 0.15 11.63
CA ASN A 92 3.57 0.90 12.70
C ASN A 92 4.23 2.17 12.12
N ALA A 93 4.31 3.25 12.90
CA ALA A 93 5.02 4.48 12.49
C ALA A 93 6.55 4.29 12.35
N ALA A 94 7.09 3.13 12.74
CA ALA A 94 8.49 2.77 12.58
C ALA A 94 8.85 2.47 11.12
N HIS A 95 10.15 2.41 10.85
CA HIS A 95 10.67 2.03 9.54
C HIS A 95 10.91 0.53 9.49
N ASP A 96 10.05 -0.20 8.77
CA ASP A 96 10.12 -1.64 8.55
C ASP A 96 10.75 -1.93 7.18
N THR A 97 11.79 -2.77 7.12
CA THR A 97 12.56 -2.96 5.89
C THR A 97 13.26 -4.34 5.84
N HIS A 98 13.82 -4.69 4.66
CA HIS A 98 14.56 -5.94 4.41
C HIS A 98 13.75 -7.20 4.74
N PRO A 99 12.56 -7.41 4.13
CA PRO A 99 11.82 -8.64 4.34
C PRO A 99 12.56 -9.84 3.73
N VAL A 100 12.62 -10.95 4.48
CA VAL A 100 13.14 -12.25 4.03
C VAL A 100 12.14 -13.34 4.38
N TRP A 101 11.98 -14.34 3.51
CA TRP A 101 11.02 -15.42 3.66
C TRP A 101 11.62 -16.64 4.35
N SER A 102 10.80 -17.32 5.17
CA SER A 102 11.12 -18.68 5.64
C SER A 102 11.06 -19.69 4.48
N PRO A 103 11.84 -20.78 4.53
CA PRO A 103 11.86 -21.80 3.48
C PRO A 103 10.48 -22.40 3.14
N ASP A 104 9.59 -22.50 4.12
CA ASP A 104 8.22 -22.98 3.94
C ASP A 104 7.23 -21.90 3.46
N SER A 105 7.71 -20.69 3.19
CA SER A 105 6.91 -19.53 2.73
C SER A 105 5.81 -19.09 3.70
N LYS A 106 5.88 -19.46 4.99
CA LYS A 106 4.84 -19.15 5.98
C LYS A 106 5.17 -17.94 6.86
N GLN A 107 6.44 -17.57 6.96
CA GLN A 107 6.89 -16.49 7.81
C GLN A 107 7.76 -15.49 7.03
N LEU A 108 7.75 -14.24 7.52
CA LEU A 108 8.64 -13.17 7.10
C LEU A 108 9.45 -12.70 8.30
N ALA A 109 10.76 -12.59 8.13
CA ALA A 109 11.61 -11.80 9.01
C ALA A 109 11.92 -10.47 8.35
N PHE A 110 12.01 -9.41 9.13
CA PHE A 110 12.34 -8.05 8.67
C PHE A 110 12.98 -7.26 9.80
N CYS A 111 13.65 -6.16 9.50
CA CYS A 111 14.13 -5.25 10.55
C CYS A 111 13.23 -4.03 10.72
N SER A 112 13.16 -3.55 11.96
CA SER A 112 12.34 -2.42 12.37
C SER A 112 12.99 -1.63 13.48
N ASN A 113 12.87 -0.30 13.45
CA ASN A 113 13.39 0.60 14.49
C ASN A 113 12.34 1.00 15.54
N ARG A 114 11.26 0.22 15.71
CA ARG A 114 10.15 0.54 16.63
C ARG A 114 10.53 0.60 18.10
N GLU A 115 11.65 0.01 18.47
CA GLU A 115 12.22 0.03 19.84
C GLU A 115 13.56 0.81 19.90
N GLY A 116 13.83 1.66 18.90
CA GLY A 116 14.99 2.54 18.84
C GLY A 116 16.02 2.10 17.82
N SER A 117 16.77 0.99 18.04
CA SER A 117 17.68 0.40 17.06
C SER A 117 16.91 -0.45 16.03
N MET A 118 17.58 -0.76 14.91
CA MET A 118 17.06 -1.73 13.94
C MET A 118 17.21 -3.14 14.49
N ASP A 119 16.09 -3.73 14.92
CA ASP A 119 16.00 -5.10 15.44
C ASP A 119 15.27 -6.01 14.47
N ILE A 120 15.48 -7.33 14.62
CA ILE A 120 14.81 -8.34 13.80
C ILE A 120 13.46 -8.68 14.41
N TYR A 121 12.45 -8.67 13.54
CA TYR A 121 11.08 -9.07 13.82
C TYR A 121 10.67 -10.22 12.91
N VAL A 122 9.78 -11.07 13.40
CA VAL A 122 9.17 -12.16 12.61
C VAL A 122 7.66 -12.02 12.69
N MET A 123 6.98 -12.22 11.56
CA MET A 123 5.52 -12.28 11.45
C MET A 123 5.07 -13.38 10.51
N GLN A 124 3.79 -13.72 10.54
CA GLN A 124 3.19 -14.64 9.59
C GLN A 124 3.09 -14.00 8.18
N ARG A 125 3.04 -14.83 7.15
CA ARG A 125 2.88 -14.43 5.74
C ARG A 125 1.69 -13.49 5.52
N GLU A 126 0.59 -13.76 6.22
CA GLU A 126 -0.64 -12.99 6.17
C GLU A 126 -0.58 -11.69 6.97
N GLY A 127 0.55 -11.36 7.59
CA GLY A 127 0.69 -10.24 8.52
C GLY A 127 0.32 -10.62 9.94
N GLY A 128 -0.18 -9.66 10.70
CA GLY A 128 -0.49 -9.81 12.13
C GLY A 128 0.50 -9.05 13.01
N THR A 129 0.56 -9.39 14.30
CA THR A 129 1.47 -8.73 15.24
C THR A 129 2.88 -9.28 15.10
N PRO A 130 3.85 -8.47 14.64
CA PRO A 130 5.24 -8.89 14.56
C PRO A 130 5.82 -9.15 15.95
N ARG A 131 6.62 -10.19 16.07
CA ARG A 131 7.36 -10.52 17.29
C ARG A 131 8.83 -10.14 17.14
N ARG A 132 9.37 -9.33 18.05
CA ARG A 132 10.79 -9.04 18.15
C ARG A 132 11.56 -10.28 18.57
N ILE A 133 12.66 -10.60 17.88
CA ILE A 133 13.51 -11.77 18.18
C ILE A 133 14.94 -11.38 18.56
N THR A 134 15.34 -10.14 18.36
CA THR A 134 16.62 -9.60 18.81
C THR A 134 16.43 -8.34 19.62
N THR A 135 17.38 -8.01 20.50
CA THR A 135 17.28 -6.91 21.47
C THR A 135 18.59 -6.15 21.67
N ASN A 136 19.53 -6.24 20.72
CA ASN A 136 20.82 -5.57 20.84
C ASN A 136 20.72 -4.07 20.55
N SER A 137 21.67 -3.30 21.06
CA SER A 137 21.75 -1.86 20.79
C SER A 137 22.31 -1.51 19.41
N GLY A 138 22.87 -2.47 18.68
CA GLY A 138 23.36 -2.30 17.31
C GLY A 138 22.26 -2.46 16.28
N ASN A 139 22.50 -1.93 15.08
CA ASN A 139 21.59 -2.18 13.95
C ASN A 139 21.79 -3.59 13.40
N GLU A 140 20.70 -4.27 13.19
CA GLU A 140 20.64 -5.63 12.72
C GLU A 140 19.87 -5.70 11.39
N THR A 141 20.35 -6.53 10.47
CA THR A 141 19.71 -6.70 9.17
C THR A 141 19.57 -8.18 8.86
N PRO A 142 18.35 -8.70 8.62
CA PRO A 142 18.16 -10.09 8.27
C PRO A 142 18.74 -10.35 6.87
N ILE A 143 19.38 -11.52 6.71
CA ILE A 143 19.95 -11.97 5.44
C ILE A 143 19.06 -13.04 4.83
N ALA A 144 18.75 -14.08 5.61
CA ALA A 144 17.99 -15.24 5.18
C ALA A 144 17.47 -16.02 6.39
N PHE A 145 16.57 -16.95 6.14
CA PHE A 145 16.31 -18.06 7.07
C PHE A 145 17.28 -19.21 6.75
N LYS A 146 17.92 -19.75 7.78
CA LYS A 146 18.71 -21.00 7.72
C LYS A 146 17.79 -22.21 7.58
N ASP A 147 16.71 -22.19 8.35
CA ASP A 147 15.61 -23.13 8.36
C ASP A 147 14.32 -22.41 8.79
N ASN A 148 13.18 -23.09 8.94
CA ASN A 148 11.90 -22.45 9.28
C ASN A 148 11.88 -21.78 10.66
N ASN A 149 12.86 -22.05 11.52
CA ASN A 149 12.91 -21.59 12.90
C ASN A 149 14.13 -20.73 13.23
N THR A 150 15.05 -20.54 12.29
CA THR A 150 16.34 -19.84 12.53
C THR A 150 16.57 -18.78 11.47
N VAL A 151 16.79 -17.55 11.91
CA VAL A 151 17.10 -16.40 11.05
C VAL A 151 18.59 -16.08 11.13
N LEU A 152 19.22 -15.90 9.97
CA LEU A 152 20.57 -15.36 9.82
C LEU A 152 20.48 -13.86 9.65
N TYR A 153 21.31 -13.12 10.36
CA TYR A 153 21.36 -11.68 10.28
C TYR A 153 22.77 -11.11 10.44
N THR A 154 23.00 -9.93 9.95
CA THR A 154 24.23 -9.18 10.17
C THR A 154 24.05 -8.11 11.24
N THR A 155 25.10 -7.93 12.04
CA THR A 155 25.23 -6.81 12.98
C THR A 155 26.68 -6.46 13.20
N SER A 156 26.94 -5.20 13.57
CA SER A 156 28.27 -4.70 13.90
C SER A 156 28.48 -4.64 15.41
N ILE A 157 28.15 -5.72 16.13
CA ILE A 157 28.41 -5.82 17.57
C ILE A 157 29.84 -6.27 17.80
N MET A 158 30.51 -5.70 18.78
CA MET A 158 31.82 -6.21 19.26
C MET A 158 31.58 -7.39 20.21
N PRO A 159 31.86 -8.63 19.80
CA PRO A 159 31.50 -9.80 20.62
C PRO A 159 32.46 -10.08 21.78
N THR A 160 33.65 -9.47 21.84
CA THR A 160 34.65 -9.75 22.86
C THR A 160 35.47 -8.54 23.28
N ALA A 161 36.00 -8.53 24.51
CA ALA A 161 36.92 -7.52 24.98
C ALA A 161 38.18 -7.37 24.10
N GLN A 162 38.61 -8.44 23.42
CA GLN A 162 39.75 -8.42 22.48
C GLN A 162 39.44 -7.65 21.20
N SER A 163 38.17 -7.57 20.78
CA SER A 163 37.74 -6.77 19.62
C SER A 163 37.88 -5.25 19.88
N ILE A 164 37.89 -4.83 21.13
CA ILE A 164 38.06 -3.43 21.55
C ILE A 164 39.45 -2.92 21.24
N ILE A 165 40.48 -3.77 21.29
CA ILE A 165 41.91 -3.40 21.06
C ILE A 165 42.15 -3.06 19.58
N PHE A 166 41.33 -3.59 18.64
CA PHE A 166 41.42 -3.35 17.21
C PHE A 166 40.27 -2.47 16.69
N ALA A 167 39.78 -1.55 17.48
CA ALA A 167 38.57 -0.76 17.36
C ALA A 167 38.36 0.01 16.03
N ASN A 168 39.25 -0.08 15.05
CA ASN A 168 39.16 0.72 13.83
C ASN A 168 38.37 0.05 12.67
N ARG A 169 37.84 -1.15 12.83
CA ARG A 169 36.97 -1.77 11.82
C ARG A 169 35.90 -2.63 12.49
N MET A 170 34.74 -2.04 12.75
CA MET A 170 33.52 -2.81 13.01
C MET A 170 33.12 -3.52 11.71
N LEU A 171 33.63 -4.72 11.50
CA LEU A 171 33.17 -5.56 10.40
C LEU A 171 31.83 -6.19 10.81
N PRO A 172 30.81 -6.11 9.96
CA PRO A 172 29.56 -6.82 10.20
C PRO A 172 29.85 -8.32 10.27
N GLN A 173 29.33 -8.98 11.30
CA GLN A 173 29.41 -10.40 11.50
C GLN A 173 28.03 -11.03 11.31
N VAL A 174 27.99 -12.28 10.90
CA VAL A 174 26.76 -13.04 10.73
C VAL A 174 26.45 -13.78 12.02
N TYR A 175 25.24 -13.61 12.49
CA TYR A 175 24.66 -14.28 13.65
C TYR A 175 23.44 -15.10 13.25
N GLU A 176 23.11 -16.08 14.08
CA GLU A 176 21.87 -16.82 13.99
C GLU A 176 21.06 -16.65 15.28
N VAL A 177 19.73 -16.57 15.11
CA VAL A 177 18.76 -16.43 16.19
C VAL A 177 17.51 -17.24 15.87
N GLY A 178 16.99 -17.95 16.89
CA GLY A 178 15.72 -18.65 16.73
C GLY A 178 14.54 -17.70 16.59
N THR A 179 13.56 -18.07 15.78
CA THR A 179 12.31 -17.30 15.64
C THR A 179 11.53 -17.16 16.96
N ASN A 180 11.86 -17.97 17.98
CA ASN A 180 11.33 -17.87 19.34
C ASN A 180 12.02 -16.79 20.21
N GLY A 181 13.05 -16.10 19.68
CA GLY A 181 13.84 -15.11 20.44
C GLY A 181 14.89 -15.74 21.34
N SER A 182 15.42 -16.92 20.97
CA SER A 182 16.53 -17.56 21.68
C SER A 182 17.79 -16.69 21.65
N ARG A 183 18.75 -16.99 22.53
CA ARG A 183 20.03 -16.25 22.56
C ARG A 183 20.73 -16.34 21.21
N PRO A 184 21.15 -15.21 20.61
CA PRO A 184 21.89 -15.21 19.37
C PRO A 184 23.26 -15.88 19.49
N HIS A 185 23.69 -16.56 18.44
CA HIS A 185 25.00 -17.18 18.31
C HIS A 185 25.72 -16.69 17.06
N LEU A 186 27.05 -16.59 17.11
CA LEU A 186 27.85 -16.32 15.93
C LEU A 186 27.69 -17.51 14.96
N PHE A 187 27.37 -17.20 13.71
CA PHE A 187 27.30 -18.21 12.66
C PHE A 187 28.70 -18.66 12.29
N SER A 188 28.97 -19.97 12.42
CA SER A 188 30.27 -20.61 12.16
C SER A 188 30.19 -21.67 11.07
#